data_f175333efe3f82b2aa83b05c9fd66ba6
#
_entry.id   f175333efe3f82b2aa83b05c9fd66ba6
#
_cell.length_a   1.000
_cell.length_b   1.000
_cell.length_c   1.000
_cell.angle_alpha   90.00
_cell.angle_beta   90.00
_cell.angle_gamma   90.00
#
_symmetry.space_group_name_H-M   'P 1'
#
loop_
_entity.id
_entity.type
_entity.pdbx_description
1 polymer ?
#
loop_
_entity_poly.entity_id
_entity_poly.type
_entity_poly.pdbx_seq_one_letter_code
_entity_poly.pdbx_strand_id
1 'polypeptide(L)'
;MAHTLLFSGYGAPGCDDLAVCRLTADGTLETLSTLRHGRAPSFCCRGQNGWIYAASERGDGADVTAYVLDSTTLSEIARIEIPTGRGLCHLYACGDVIYGSCFENGLYFAVDSALTRILWQFQPAGANAHWVQSVGHALFLADLGNSRLYRLALENNLPTGSVKTL
;
A
#
# COMPACT_ATOMS: atom_id res chain seq x y z
N MET A 1 22.00 16.82 6.73
CA MET A 1 20.73 17.09 6.01
C MET A 1 19.59 16.62 6.90
N ALA A 2 18.46 17.32 6.90
CA ALA A 2 17.25 16.86 7.57
C ALA A 2 16.43 15.99 6.58
N HIS A 3 15.78 14.96 7.11
CA HIS A 3 14.90 14.08 6.33
C HIS A 3 13.47 14.18 6.85
N THR A 4 12.51 14.22 5.93
CA THR A 4 11.09 14.07 6.28
C THR A 4 10.73 12.59 6.25
N LEU A 5 10.13 12.10 7.32
CA LEU A 5 9.70 10.72 7.51
C LEU A 5 8.18 10.69 7.71
N LEU A 6 7.54 9.65 7.20
CA LEU A 6 6.16 9.34 7.50
C LEU A 6 6.10 8.06 8.35
N PHE A 7 5.42 8.14 9.47
CA PHE A 7 5.08 6.99 10.30
C PHE A 7 3.61 6.66 10.14
N SER A 8 3.30 5.39 10.05
CA SER A 8 1.96 4.86 10.00
C SER A 8 1.81 3.69 10.97
N GLY A 9 0.61 3.45 11.45
CA GLY A 9 0.36 2.37 12.39
C GLY A 9 -1.12 2.16 12.65
N TYR A 10 -1.44 1.21 13.53
CA TYR A 10 -2.83 0.82 13.78
C TYR A 10 -3.62 1.86 14.59
N GLY A 11 -2.96 2.76 15.29
CA GLY A 11 -3.61 3.75 16.16
C GLY A 11 -4.57 3.15 17.21
N ALA A 12 -4.60 3.71 18.41
CA ALA A 12 -5.69 3.39 19.34
C ALA A 12 -6.98 4.07 18.88
N PRO A 13 -8.17 3.57 19.25
CA PRO A 13 -9.43 4.23 18.92
C PRO A 13 -9.43 5.70 19.35
N GLY A 14 -9.65 6.60 18.39
CA GLY A 14 -9.65 8.05 18.63
C GLY A 14 -8.30 8.74 18.56
N CYS A 15 -7.20 8.02 18.40
CA CYS A 15 -5.85 8.59 18.25
C CYS A 15 -5.48 8.80 16.78
N ASP A 16 -4.48 9.65 16.55
CA ASP A 16 -3.83 9.79 15.23
C ASP A 16 -3.00 8.56 14.94
N ASP A 17 -2.98 8.14 13.69
CA ASP A 17 -2.35 6.90 13.20
C ASP A 17 -1.40 7.15 12.03
N LEU A 18 -1.28 8.40 11.58
CA LEU A 18 -0.25 8.90 10.67
C LEU A 18 0.50 10.06 11.33
N ALA A 19 1.83 10.09 11.20
CA ALA A 19 2.65 11.20 11.68
C ALA A 19 3.71 11.58 10.65
N VAL A 20 3.81 12.87 10.35
CA VAL A 20 4.90 13.46 9.58
C VAL A 20 5.95 13.95 10.57
N CYS A 21 7.17 13.46 10.42
CA CYS A 21 8.27 13.78 11.32
C CYS A 21 9.47 14.31 10.55
N ARG A 22 10.31 15.09 11.21
CA ARG A 22 11.62 15.51 10.74
C ARG A 22 12.70 14.78 11.53
N LEU A 23 13.59 14.09 10.82
CA LEU A 23 14.84 13.60 11.39
C LEU A 23 15.91 14.65 11.14
N THR A 24 16.43 15.27 12.20
CA THR A 24 17.48 16.28 12.13
C THR A 24 18.86 15.65 11.99
N ALA A 25 19.88 16.45 11.66
CA ALA A 25 21.24 15.94 11.42
C ALA A 25 21.93 15.36 12.68
N ASP A 26 21.49 15.75 13.87
CA ASP A 26 21.95 15.23 15.16
C ASP A 26 21.20 13.97 15.63
N GLY A 27 20.26 13.47 14.80
CA GLY A 27 19.46 12.27 15.10
C GLY A 27 18.19 12.53 15.91
N THR A 28 17.84 13.80 16.18
CA THR A 28 16.58 14.13 16.86
C THR A 28 15.40 13.93 15.92
N LEU A 29 14.32 13.32 16.43
CA LEU A 29 13.05 13.15 15.73
C LEU A 29 12.03 14.16 16.25
N GLU A 30 11.56 15.04 15.36
CA GLU A 30 10.54 16.05 15.66
C GLU A 30 9.23 15.69 14.96
N THR A 31 8.13 15.59 15.68
CA THR A 31 6.80 15.47 15.09
C THR A 31 6.36 16.82 14.54
N LEU A 32 6.12 16.89 13.23
CA LEU A 32 5.68 18.11 12.54
C LEU A 32 4.16 18.21 12.48
N SER A 33 3.49 17.10 12.20
CA SER A 33 2.03 17.00 12.20
C SER A 33 1.59 15.55 12.41
N THR A 34 0.35 15.39 12.82
CA THR A 34 -0.32 14.10 12.92
C THR A 34 -1.67 14.16 12.21
N LEU A 35 -2.15 13.01 11.76
CA LEU A 35 -3.43 12.86 11.10
C LEU A 35 -4.09 11.55 11.54
N ARG A 36 -5.38 11.62 11.80
CA ARG A 36 -6.20 10.43 12.02
C ARG A 36 -6.75 9.94 10.68
N HIS A 37 -6.15 8.88 10.16
CA HIS A 37 -6.70 8.12 9.03
C HIS A 37 -7.93 7.31 9.47
N GLY A 38 -7.86 6.69 10.65
CA GLY A 38 -8.97 6.00 11.30
C GLY A 38 -9.33 4.64 10.68
N ARG A 39 -8.44 4.07 9.86
CA ARG A 39 -8.68 2.82 9.11
C ARG A 39 -7.50 1.87 9.16
N ALA A 40 -6.73 1.92 10.26
CA ALA A 40 -5.53 1.09 10.46
C ALA A 40 -4.52 1.21 9.31
N PRO A 41 -3.89 2.37 9.07
CA PRO A 41 -2.92 2.57 8.00
C PRO A 41 -1.58 1.91 8.34
N SER A 42 -1.54 0.57 8.31
CA SER A 42 -0.36 -0.21 8.71
C SER A 42 0.83 -0.04 7.78
N PHE A 43 0.59 0.35 6.54
CA PHE A 43 1.62 0.50 5.52
C PHE A 43 1.36 1.71 4.62
N CYS A 44 2.44 2.41 4.27
CA CYS A 44 2.41 3.50 3.29
C CYS A 44 3.50 3.32 2.23
N CYS A 45 3.22 3.72 1.00
CA CYS A 45 4.22 3.84 -0.05
C CYS A 45 4.11 5.20 -0.76
N ARG A 46 5.20 5.62 -1.42
CA ARG A 46 5.22 6.83 -2.24
C ARG A 46 5.17 6.47 -3.71
N GLY A 47 4.24 7.07 -4.45
CA GLY A 47 4.14 6.94 -5.89
C GLY A 47 5.11 7.85 -6.64
N GLN A 48 5.30 7.58 -7.94
CA GLN A 48 6.13 8.43 -8.82
C GLN A 48 5.51 9.81 -9.06
N ASN A 49 4.19 9.95 -8.93
CA ASN A 49 3.47 11.23 -8.95
C ASN A 49 3.70 12.07 -7.69
N GLY A 50 4.48 11.59 -6.72
CA GLY A 50 4.77 12.25 -5.46
C GLY A 50 3.71 12.04 -4.38
N TRP A 51 2.57 11.42 -4.69
CA TRP A 51 1.53 11.11 -3.73
C TRP A 51 1.96 9.99 -2.76
N ILE A 52 1.38 10.00 -1.60
CA ILE A 52 1.55 8.98 -0.56
C ILE A 52 0.29 8.15 -0.52
N TYR A 53 0.42 6.83 -0.61
CA TYR A 53 -0.69 5.89 -0.56
C TYR A 53 -0.64 5.14 0.76
N ALA A 54 -1.75 5.14 1.50
CA ALA A 54 -1.91 4.42 2.75
C ALA A 54 -2.82 3.21 2.56
N ALA A 55 -2.40 2.07 3.07
CA ALA A 55 -3.18 0.85 3.15
C ALA A 55 -4.15 0.93 4.33
N SER A 56 -5.34 0.37 4.18
CA SER A 56 -6.33 0.24 5.24
C SER A 56 -6.41 -1.23 5.67
N GLU A 57 -5.68 -1.60 6.72
CA GLU A 57 -5.61 -2.99 7.19
C GLU A 57 -6.76 -3.30 8.16
N ARG A 58 -7.95 -3.47 7.61
CA ARG A 58 -9.16 -3.83 8.37
C ARG A 58 -9.63 -5.23 8.01
N GLY A 59 -10.09 -5.99 9.01
CA GLY A 59 -10.64 -7.33 8.79
C GLY A 59 -11.99 -7.35 8.06
N ASP A 60 -12.70 -6.23 8.04
CA ASP A 60 -14.03 -6.08 7.41
C ASP A 60 -13.99 -5.44 6.03
N GLY A 61 -12.83 -5.00 5.55
CA GLY A 61 -12.68 -4.33 4.27
C GLY A 61 -11.25 -3.96 3.92
N ALA A 62 -11.07 -3.36 2.76
CA ALA A 62 -9.81 -2.80 2.31
C ALA A 62 -10.07 -1.54 1.47
N ASP A 63 -9.26 -0.53 1.66
CA ASP A 63 -9.21 0.65 0.80
C ASP A 63 -7.78 1.19 0.69
N VAL A 64 -7.53 1.91 -0.38
CA VAL A 64 -6.31 2.68 -0.58
C VAL A 64 -6.66 4.14 -0.53
N THR A 65 -5.99 4.91 0.31
CA THR A 65 -6.16 6.35 0.41
C THR A 65 -4.90 7.06 -0.08
N ALA A 66 -5.06 8.06 -0.94
CA ALA A 66 -3.96 8.89 -1.43
C ALA A 66 -3.92 10.24 -0.72
N TYR A 67 -2.71 10.66 -0.36
CA TYR A 67 -2.40 11.93 0.28
C TYR A 67 -1.38 12.73 -0.52
N VAL A 68 -1.51 14.04 -0.47
CA VAL A 68 -0.45 14.98 -0.81
C VAL A 68 0.18 15.50 0.49
N LEU A 69 1.51 15.50 0.54
CA LEU A 69 2.27 16.15 1.61
C LEU A 69 2.65 17.55 1.15
N ASP A 70 2.04 18.57 1.73
CA ASP A 70 2.44 19.96 1.56
C ASP A 70 3.23 20.42 2.80
N SER A 71 4.52 20.65 2.60
CA SER A 71 5.48 21.01 3.67
C SER A 71 5.47 20.01 4.82
N THR A 72 4.49 20.07 5.70
CA THR A 72 4.36 19.22 6.90
C THR A 72 2.97 18.60 7.04
N THR A 73 2.02 18.96 6.19
CA THR A 73 0.61 18.58 6.33
C THR A 73 0.21 17.56 5.28
N LEU A 74 -0.41 16.46 5.70
CA LEU A 74 -1.03 15.48 4.83
C LEU A 74 -2.49 15.88 4.54
N SER A 75 -2.86 15.93 3.26
CA SER A 75 -4.23 16.16 2.81
C SER A 75 -4.70 14.99 1.97
N GLU A 76 -5.81 14.36 2.35
CA GLU A 76 -6.46 13.32 1.53
C GLU A 76 -6.98 13.93 0.24
N ILE A 77 -6.65 13.28 -0.90
CA ILE A 77 -7.03 13.74 -2.23
C ILE A 77 -7.84 12.72 -3.02
N ALA A 78 -7.70 11.45 -2.72
CA ALA A 78 -8.44 10.37 -3.37
C ALA A 78 -8.52 9.14 -2.47
N ARG A 79 -9.52 8.29 -2.71
CA ARG A 79 -9.69 7.00 -2.06
C ARG A 79 -10.40 6.04 -3.01
N ILE A 80 -9.96 4.78 -2.98
CA ILE A 80 -10.67 3.69 -3.66
C ILE A 80 -10.90 2.52 -2.69
N GLU A 81 -12.13 2.06 -2.63
CA GLU A 81 -12.45 0.80 -1.94
C GLU A 81 -12.14 -0.39 -2.82
N ILE A 82 -11.66 -1.47 -2.18
CA ILE A 82 -11.43 -2.76 -2.83
C ILE A 82 -12.57 -3.70 -2.37
N PRO A 83 -13.66 -3.83 -3.12
CA PRO A 83 -14.92 -4.40 -2.63
C PRO A 83 -14.80 -5.81 -2.06
N THR A 84 -13.86 -6.60 -2.55
CA THR A 84 -13.60 -7.97 -2.10
C THR A 84 -12.38 -8.08 -1.19
N GLY A 85 -11.64 -6.98 -0.97
CA GLY A 85 -10.41 -6.98 -0.16
C GLY A 85 -10.67 -6.98 1.34
N ARG A 86 -9.80 -7.66 2.10
CA ARG A 86 -9.79 -7.64 3.57
C ARG A 86 -8.37 -7.68 4.10
N GLY A 87 -8.07 -6.83 5.09
CA GLY A 87 -6.75 -6.79 5.71
C GLY A 87 -5.65 -6.37 4.73
N LEU A 88 -5.80 -5.20 4.09
CA LEU A 88 -4.80 -4.64 3.17
C LEU A 88 -3.54 -4.27 3.93
N CYS A 89 -2.50 -5.11 3.85
CA CYS A 89 -1.29 -5.01 4.68
C CYS A 89 -0.05 -4.49 3.93
N HIS A 90 -0.07 -4.44 2.60
CA HIS A 90 1.08 -3.97 1.83
C HIS A 90 0.65 -3.27 0.54
N LEU A 91 1.38 -2.20 0.18
CA LEU A 91 1.24 -1.45 -1.07
C LEU A 91 2.58 -1.33 -1.78
N TYR A 92 2.55 -1.33 -3.11
CA TYR A 92 3.73 -1.11 -3.94
C TYR A 92 3.38 -0.26 -5.16
N ALA A 93 4.10 0.85 -5.35
CA ALA A 93 3.93 1.74 -6.50
C ALA A 93 4.87 1.36 -7.64
N CYS A 94 4.33 1.16 -8.84
CA CYS A 94 5.06 0.82 -10.06
C CYS A 94 4.54 1.68 -11.22
N GLY A 95 5.26 2.74 -11.56
CA GLY A 95 4.79 3.70 -12.55
C GLY A 95 3.48 4.37 -12.12
N ASP A 96 2.48 4.25 -12.95
CA ASP A 96 1.11 4.76 -12.74
C ASP A 96 0.15 3.72 -12.11
N VAL A 97 0.71 2.61 -11.60
CA VAL A 97 -0.04 1.51 -10.97
C VAL A 97 0.33 1.38 -9.51
N ILE A 98 -0.67 1.21 -8.65
CA ILE A 98 -0.52 0.87 -7.23
C ILE A 98 -1.01 -0.56 -7.03
N TYR A 99 -0.11 -1.43 -6.59
CA TYR A 99 -0.41 -2.81 -6.21
C TYR A 99 -0.70 -2.90 -4.73
N GLY A 100 -1.58 -3.83 -4.35
CA GLY A 100 -1.85 -4.14 -2.95
C GLY A 100 -2.02 -5.63 -2.70
N SER A 101 -1.79 -6.04 -1.45
CA SER A 101 -2.03 -7.39 -0.97
C SER A 101 -2.88 -7.38 0.30
N CYS A 102 -3.95 -8.19 0.28
CA CYS A 102 -4.92 -8.32 1.36
C CYS A 102 -4.71 -9.65 2.10
N PHE A 103 -4.20 -9.58 3.33
CA PHE A 103 -3.79 -10.73 4.11
C PHE A 103 -4.96 -11.67 4.44
N GLU A 104 -6.07 -11.13 4.92
CA GLU A 104 -7.19 -11.90 5.46
C GLU A 104 -7.87 -12.83 4.44
N ASN A 105 -7.90 -12.44 3.18
CA ASN A 105 -8.57 -13.23 2.15
C ASN A 105 -7.72 -13.55 0.92
N GLY A 106 -6.41 -13.27 0.98
CA GLY A 106 -5.47 -13.66 -0.05
C GLY A 106 -5.58 -12.92 -1.39
N LEU A 107 -6.23 -11.77 -1.42
CA LEU A 107 -6.40 -10.98 -2.64
C LEU A 107 -5.16 -10.13 -2.93
N TYR A 108 -4.63 -10.23 -4.15
CA TYR A 108 -3.73 -9.24 -4.76
C TYR A 108 -4.52 -8.41 -5.77
N PHE A 109 -4.22 -7.13 -5.84
CA PHE A 109 -4.88 -6.22 -6.78
C PHE A 109 -3.93 -5.18 -7.33
N ALA A 110 -4.35 -4.52 -8.39
CA ALA A 110 -3.75 -3.30 -8.93
C ALA A 110 -4.84 -2.25 -9.17
N VAL A 111 -4.56 -1.01 -8.83
CA VAL A 111 -5.38 0.16 -9.14
C VAL A 111 -4.54 1.19 -9.89
N ASP A 112 -5.18 2.10 -10.62
CA ASP A 112 -4.48 3.24 -11.19
C ASP A 112 -4.01 4.21 -10.09
N SER A 113 -2.94 4.96 -10.34
CA SER A 113 -2.38 5.88 -9.34
C SER A 113 -3.30 7.06 -9.00
N ALA A 114 -4.33 7.33 -9.81
CA ALA A 114 -5.37 8.31 -9.50
C ALA A 114 -6.47 7.75 -8.59
N LEU A 115 -6.44 6.44 -8.27
CA LEU A 115 -7.41 5.71 -7.47
C LEU A 115 -8.85 5.78 -8.03
N THR A 116 -8.98 5.72 -9.37
CA THR A 116 -10.29 5.80 -10.04
C THR A 116 -10.86 4.44 -10.42
N ARG A 117 -10.02 3.42 -10.58
CA ARG A 117 -10.44 2.08 -11.00
C ARG A 117 -9.47 0.99 -10.59
N ILE A 118 -10.02 -0.23 -10.42
CA ILE A 118 -9.26 -1.47 -10.28
C ILE A 118 -8.86 -1.94 -11.68
N LEU A 119 -7.57 -2.22 -11.87
CA LEU A 119 -6.99 -2.63 -13.15
C LEU A 119 -6.79 -4.14 -13.25
N TRP A 120 -6.54 -4.80 -12.12
CA TRP A 120 -6.24 -6.23 -12.06
C TRP A 120 -6.50 -6.79 -10.68
N GLN A 121 -6.87 -8.07 -10.62
CA GLN A 121 -7.04 -8.82 -9.38
C GLN A 121 -6.58 -10.28 -9.56
N PHE A 122 -6.03 -10.86 -8.50
CA PHE A 122 -5.64 -12.26 -8.42
C PHE A 122 -5.81 -12.77 -7.00
N GLN A 123 -6.54 -13.89 -6.84
CA GLN A 123 -6.86 -14.46 -5.52
C GLN A 123 -6.71 -15.98 -5.54
N PRO A 124 -5.53 -16.51 -5.18
CA PRO A 124 -5.34 -17.95 -5.05
C PRO A 124 -6.16 -18.51 -3.88
N ALA A 125 -6.69 -19.72 -4.04
CA ALA A 125 -7.42 -20.38 -2.96
C ALA A 125 -6.53 -20.65 -1.75
N GLY A 126 -7.00 -20.30 -0.54
CA GLY A 126 -6.28 -20.49 0.72
C GLY A 126 -5.07 -19.57 0.93
N ALA A 127 -4.93 -18.52 0.10
CA ALA A 127 -3.82 -17.56 0.21
C ALA A 127 -3.99 -16.62 1.42
N ASN A 128 -2.85 -16.25 2.01
CA ASN A 128 -2.69 -15.05 2.83
C ASN A 128 -1.72 -14.12 2.09
N ALA A 129 -2.24 -13.20 1.30
CA ALA A 129 -1.46 -12.29 0.49
C ALA A 129 -0.71 -11.28 1.37
N HIS A 130 0.62 -11.30 1.36
CA HIS A 130 1.40 -10.49 2.30
C HIS A 130 2.27 -9.43 1.63
N TRP A 131 2.82 -9.72 0.46
CA TRP A 131 3.77 -8.83 -0.17
C TRP A 131 3.68 -8.88 -1.69
N VAL A 132 3.89 -7.72 -2.32
CA VAL A 132 3.91 -7.55 -3.78
C VAL A 132 5.01 -6.59 -4.18
N GLN A 133 5.80 -6.94 -5.21
CA GLN A 133 6.83 -6.06 -5.76
C GLN A 133 7.17 -6.44 -7.19
N SER A 134 7.54 -5.46 -8.01
CA SER A 134 8.12 -5.73 -9.33
C SER A 134 9.65 -5.72 -9.30
N VAL A 135 10.23 -6.58 -10.13
CA VAL A 135 11.69 -6.59 -10.42
C VAL A 135 11.82 -6.73 -11.92
N GLY A 136 12.35 -5.70 -12.58
CA GLY A 136 12.38 -5.64 -14.05
C GLY A 136 10.96 -5.75 -14.64
N HIS A 137 10.78 -6.69 -15.54
CA HIS A 137 9.49 -6.97 -16.21
C HIS A 137 8.71 -8.12 -15.55
N ALA A 138 8.86 -8.32 -14.25
CA ALA A 138 8.14 -9.34 -13.52
C ALA A 138 7.58 -8.80 -12.20
N LEU A 139 6.35 -9.21 -11.87
CA LEU A 139 5.70 -9.01 -10.59
C LEU A 139 5.89 -10.28 -9.75
N PHE A 140 6.27 -10.10 -8.50
CA PHE A 140 6.40 -11.16 -7.51
C PHE A 140 5.39 -10.95 -6.40
N LEU A 141 4.72 -12.04 -5.98
CA LEU A 141 3.71 -12.04 -4.95
C LEU A 141 4.06 -13.10 -3.91
N ALA A 142 4.17 -12.72 -2.64
CA ALA A 142 4.43 -13.66 -1.56
C ALA A 142 3.13 -14.03 -0.83
N ASP A 143 2.84 -15.33 -0.81
CA ASP A 143 1.69 -15.94 -0.19
C ASP A 143 2.11 -16.77 1.01
N LEU A 144 1.84 -16.27 2.20
CA LEU A 144 2.19 -16.95 3.45
C LEU A 144 1.29 -18.15 3.74
N GLY A 145 0.01 -18.09 3.38
CA GLY A 145 -0.95 -19.16 3.63
C GLY A 145 -0.58 -20.46 2.91
N ASN A 146 -0.11 -20.35 1.69
CA ASN A 146 0.30 -21.50 0.87
C ASN A 146 1.82 -21.72 0.85
N SER A 147 2.61 -20.90 1.54
CA SER A 147 4.09 -20.92 1.50
C SER A 147 4.62 -20.89 0.06
N ARG A 148 4.11 -19.96 -0.76
CA ARG A 148 4.40 -19.85 -2.19
C ARG A 148 4.86 -18.46 -2.59
N LEU A 149 5.64 -18.43 -3.64
CA LEU A 149 5.98 -17.22 -4.38
C LEU A 149 5.42 -17.36 -5.79
N TYR A 150 4.63 -16.38 -6.22
CA TYR A 150 4.14 -16.32 -7.60
C TYR A 150 4.95 -15.31 -8.39
N ARG A 151 5.13 -15.61 -9.68
CA ARG A 151 5.76 -14.72 -10.65
C ARG A 151 4.83 -14.52 -11.84
N LEU A 152 4.60 -13.25 -12.20
CA LEU A 152 3.83 -12.84 -13.38
C LEU A 152 4.73 -11.97 -14.27
N ALA A 153 4.58 -12.09 -15.59
CA ALA A 153 5.19 -11.13 -16.51
C ALA A 153 4.44 -9.80 -16.44
N LEU A 154 5.16 -8.67 -16.61
CA LEU A 154 4.58 -7.34 -16.68
C LEU A 154 4.74 -6.76 -18.08
N GLU A 155 3.68 -6.16 -18.58
CA GLU A 155 3.66 -5.30 -19.75
C GLU A 155 2.91 -4.01 -19.39
N ASN A 156 3.51 -2.84 -19.66
CA ASN A 156 2.97 -1.53 -19.25
C ASN A 156 2.58 -1.49 -17.75
N ASN A 157 3.44 -2.04 -16.89
CA ASN A 157 3.23 -2.16 -15.44
C ASN A 157 1.99 -2.98 -15.03
N LEU A 158 1.40 -3.78 -15.89
CA LEU A 158 0.28 -4.66 -15.56
C LEU A 158 0.63 -6.13 -15.84
N PRO A 159 0.14 -7.07 -15.01
CA PRO A 159 0.36 -8.49 -15.20
C PRO A 159 -0.25 -8.99 -16.50
N THR A 160 0.54 -9.78 -17.25
CA THR A 160 0.11 -10.45 -18.47
C THR A 160 0.43 -11.93 -18.42
N GLY A 161 -0.39 -12.74 -19.12
CA GLY A 161 -0.17 -14.17 -19.26
C GLY A 161 -0.46 -14.99 -18.00
N SER A 162 0.15 -16.16 -17.91
CA SER A 162 -0.09 -17.13 -16.84
C SER A 162 0.77 -16.85 -15.61
N VAL A 163 0.19 -17.12 -14.42
CA VAL A 163 0.89 -17.11 -13.15
C VAL A 163 1.83 -18.33 -13.08
N LYS A 164 3.08 -18.12 -12.72
CA LYS A 164 4.03 -19.19 -12.40
C LYS A 164 4.21 -19.26 -10.90
N THR A 165 4.06 -20.45 -10.34
CA THR A 165 4.43 -20.76 -8.95
C THR A 165 5.91 -21.13 -8.90
N LEU A 166 6.64 -20.57 -7.96
CA LEU A 166 8.08 -20.80 -7.73
C LEU A 166 8.27 -21.67 -6.49
#